data_5befca83bdf1c42896a493a44d85270b
#
_entry.id   5befca83bdf1c42896a493a44d85270b
#
_cell.length_a   1.000
_cell.length_b   1.000
_cell.length_c   1.000
_cell.angle_alpha   90.00
_cell.angle_beta   90.00
_cell.angle_gamma   90.00
#
_symmetry.space_group_name_H-M   'P 1'
#
loop_
_entity.id
_entity.type
_entity.pdbx_description
1 polymer ?
#
loop_
_entity_poly.entity_id
_entity_poly.type
_entity_poly.pdbx_seq_one_letter_code
_entity_poly.pdbx_strand_id
1 'polypeptide(L)'
;RDQGRNVLFLFDSITRFAEAHRETALLAGETPALNAFPPSTVRVIAELAERTGPGTEGKGDITAIYSVLVAGSDMEEPVADMIRGILDGHIILSREIAERGRYPAIDILRSVSHSLPHAASDDENVLIRDARRMLALYEEVSPMLRANLYGSGPRNRTISGA
;
A
#
# COMPACT_ATOMS: atom_id res chain seq x y z
N ARG A 1 -1.82 15.76 -18.97
CA ARG A 1 -0.43 16.08 -18.67
C ARG A 1 0.17 16.98 -19.74
N ASP A 2 0.10 16.62 -21.01
CA ASP A 2 0.76 17.34 -22.12
C ASP A 2 0.23 18.77 -22.36
N GLN A 3 -0.89 19.12 -21.75
CA GLN A 3 -1.46 20.48 -21.74
C GLN A 3 -1.08 21.28 -20.48
N GLY A 4 -0.08 20.84 -19.72
CA GLY A 4 0.35 21.49 -18.47
C GLY A 4 -0.60 21.29 -17.28
N ARG A 5 -1.55 20.36 -17.37
CA ARG A 5 -2.53 20.10 -16.29
C ARG A 5 -2.10 18.88 -15.45
N ASN A 6 -2.22 18.98 -14.13
CA ASN A 6 -2.08 17.85 -13.23
C ASN A 6 -3.29 16.92 -13.33
N VAL A 7 -3.03 15.62 -13.34
CA VAL A 7 -4.04 14.58 -13.53
C VAL A 7 -4.02 13.64 -12.34
N LEU A 8 -5.19 13.34 -11.78
CA LEU A 8 -5.37 12.22 -10.86
C LEU A 8 -5.94 11.04 -11.66
N PHE A 9 -5.18 9.95 -11.70
CA PHE A 9 -5.58 8.71 -12.38
C PHE A 9 -5.98 7.66 -11.34
N LEU A 10 -7.25 7.25 -11.36
CA LEU A 10 -7.79 6.21 -10.49
C LEU A 10 -8.05 4.96 -11.33
N PHE A 11 -7.45 3.84 -10.95
CA PHE A 11 -7.58 2.59 -11.68
C PHE A 11 -8.04 1.45 -10.75
N ASP A 12 -9.27 1.00 -10.95
CA ASP A 12 -9.88 -0.08 -10.18
C ASP A 12 -10.27 -1.24 -11.11
N SER A 13 -9.55 -2.35 -11.09
CA SER A 13 -8.37 -2.68 -10.30
C SER A 13 -7.27 -3.30 -11.17
N ILE A 14 -6.05 -3.21 -10.73
CA ILE A 14 -4.91 -3.87 -11.40
C ILE A 14 -5.09 -5.38 -11.40
N THR A 15 -5.64 -5.97 -10.35
CA THR A 15 -5.88 -7.42 -10.26
C THR A 15 -6.76 -7.90 -11.40
N ARG A 16 -7.89 -7.24 -11.66
CA ARG A 16 -8.79 -7.58 -12.78
C ARG A 16 -8.15 -7.37 -14.14
N PHE A 17 -7.35 -6.33 -14.27
CA PHE A 17 -6.59 -6.07 -15.49
C PHE A 17 -5.56 -7.18 -15.75
N ALA A 18 -4.81 -7.60 -14.72
CA ALA A 18 -3.85 -8.69 -14.81
C ALA A 18 -4.51 -10.01 -15.22
N GLU A 19 -5.67 -10.32 -14.63
CA GLU A 19 -6.44 -11.52 -14.96
C GLU A 19 -6.93 -11.51 -16.43
N ALA A 20 -7.51 -10.41 -16.88
CA ALA A 20 -7.97 -10.26 -18.26
C ALA A 20 -6.80 -10.34 -19.27
N HIS A 21 -5.67 -9.72 -18.94
CA HIS A 21 -4.47 -9.81 -19.77
C HIS A 21 -3.92 -11.23 -19.82
N ARG A 22 -3.89 -11.94 -18.68
CA ARG A 22 -3.47 -13.33 -18.59
C ARG A 22 -4.30 -14.22 -19.53
N GLU A 23 -5.62 -14.10 -19.54
CA GLU A 23 -6.49 -14.87 -20.43
C GLU A 23 -6.12 -14.62 -21.90
N THR A 24 -5.93 -13.36 -22.27
CA THR A 24 -5.56 -12.97 -23.64
C THR A 24 -4.19 -13.54 -24.04
N ALA A 25 -3.20 -13.46 -23.15
CA ALA A 25 -1.86 -13.95 -23.39
C ALA A 25 -1.82 -15.48 -23.52
N LEU A 26 -2.58 -16.20 -22.70
CA LEU A 26 -2.71 -17.67 -22.81
C LEU A 26 -3.36 -18.09 -24.13
N LEU A 27 -4.40 -17.38 -24.58
CA LEU A 27 -5.00 -17.61 -25.89
C LEU A 27 -4.03 -17.32 -27.05
N ALA A 28 -3.10 -16.39 -26.87
CA ALA A 28 -2.04 -16.11 -27.81
C ALA A 28 -0.87 -17.12 -27.76
N GLY A 29 -0.96 -18.13 -26.90
CA GLY A 29 0.05 -19.20 -26.78
C GLY A 29 1.20 -18.90 -25.82
N GLU A 30 1.13 -17.82 -25.02
CA GLU A 30 2.11 -17.60 -23.95
C GLU A 30 1.95 -18.64 -22.86
N THR A 31 3.06 -19.13 -22.34
CA THR A 31 3.05 -20.05 -21.19
C THR A 31 3.09 -19.26 -19.88
N PRO A 32 2.34 -19.70 -18.85
CA PRO A 32 2.46 -19.10 -17.52
C PRO A 32 3.89 -19.25 -16.99
N ALA A 33 4.46 -18.16 -16.50
CA ALA A 33 5.72 -18.18 -15.79
C ALA A 33 5.49 -18.28 -14.26
N LEU A 34 6.48 -17.91 -13.48
CA LEU A 34 6.38 -17.82 -12.02
C LEU A 34 5.08 -17.10 -11.58
N ASN A 35 4.39 -17.67 -10.60
CA ASN A 35 3.16 -17.13 -10.03
C ASN A 35 1.92 -17.14 -10.97
N ALA A 36 1.88 -18.04 -11.96
CA ALA A 36 0.75 -18.28 -12.85
C ALA A 36 0.39 -17.13 -13.82
N PHE A 37 1.18 -16.06 -13.89
CA PHE A 37 1.01 -15.00 -14.88
C PHE A 37 2.05 -15.06 -16.00
N PRO A 38 1.67 -14.85 -17.26
CA PRO A 38 2.61 -14.73 -18.38
C PRO A 38 3.56 -13.53 -18.19
N PRO A 39 4.80 -13.58 -18.70
CA PRO A 39 5.76 -12.47 -18.61
C PRO A 39 5.25 -11.17 -19.22
N SER A 40 4.42 -11.24 -20.25
CA SER A 40 3.79 -10.06 -20.85
C SER A 40 2.86 -9.33 -19.90
N THR A 41 2.21 -10.02 -18.96
CA THR A 41 1.35 -9.40 -17.95
C THR A 41 2.16 -8.48 -17.01
N VAL A 42 3.31 -8.95 -16.55
CA VAL A 42 4.24 -8.15 -15.72
C VAL A 42 4.65 -6.89 -16.47
N ARG A 43 5.08 -7.05 -17.73
CA ARG A 43 5.53 -5.96 -18.58
C ARG A 43 4.45 -4.90 -18.80
N VAL A 44 3.23 -5.30 -19.12
CA VAL A 44 2.12 -4.37 -19.38
C VAL A 44 1.72 -3.59 -18.11
N ILE A 45 1.76 -4.23 -16.94
CA ILE A 45 1.52 -3.55 -15.65
C ILE A 45 2.62 -2.53 -15.36
N ALA A 46 3.89 -2.91 -15.57
CA ALA A 46 5.02 -2.00 -15.40
C ALA A 46 4.91 -0.79 -16.34
N GLU A 47 4.65 -1.04 -17.63
CA GLU A 47 4.46 0.01 -18.64
C GLU A 47 3.30 0.97 -18.26
N LEU A 48 2.20 0.45 -17.69
CA LEU A 48 1.09 1.27 -17.21
C LEU A 48 1.50 2.16 -16.04
N ALA A 49 2.25 1.61 -15.09
CA ALA A 49 2.73 2.36 -13.92
C ALA A 49 3.74 3.43 -14.31
N GLU A 50 4.71 3.12 -15.15
CA GLU A 50 5.75 4.06 -15.61
C GLU A 50 5.22 5.23 -16.44
N ARG A 51 4.02 5.12 -17.01
CA ARG A 51 3.37 6.23 -17.71
C ARG A 51 2.84 7.31 -16.79
N THR A 52 2.81 7.06 -15.51
CA THR A 52 2.43 8.01 -14.46
C THR A 52 3.67 8.69 -13.86
N GLY A 53 3.47 9.64 -12.96
CA GLY A 53 4.55 10.38 -12.33
C GLY A 53 4.74 11.79 -12.88
N PRO A 54 5.85 12.43 -12.54
CA PRO A 54 6.12 13.83 -12.90
C PRO A 54 6.26 14.02 -14.40
N GLY A 55 5.80 15.16 -14.87
CA GLY A 55 5.98 15.60 -16.25
C GLY A 55 7.36 16.22 -16.48
N THR A 56 7.71 16.38 -17.74
CA THR A 56 8.86 17.19 -18.15
C THR A 56 8.51 18.69 -18.07
N GLU A 57 9.50 19.56 -18.21
CA GLU A 57 9.32 21.01 -18.17
C GLU A 57 8.15 21.48 -19.05
N GLY A 58 7.25 22.28 -18.48
CA GLY A 58 6.05 22.79 -19.15
C GLY A 58 4.88 21.81 -19.22
N LYS A 59 5.01 20.58 -18.70
CA LYS A 59 3.94 19.58 -18.59
C LYS A 59 3.49 19.42 -17.14
N GLY A 60 2.24 18.98 -16.96
CA GLY A 60 1.73 18.61 -15.63
C GLY A 60 2.13 17.19 -15.20
N ASP A 61 1.78 16.82 -13.98
CA ASP A 61 2.05 15.52 -13.38
C ASP A 61 0.85 14.58 -13.47
N ILE A 62 1.09 13.29 -13.44
CA ILE A 62 0.05 12.26 -13.27
C ILE A 62 0.28 11.56 -11.93
N THR A 63 -0.59 11.83 -10.97
CA THR A 63 -0.67 11.04 -9.73
C THR A 63 -1.61 9.88 -9.96
N ALA A 64 -1.14 8.65 -9.75
CA ALA A 64 -1.96 7.45 -9.94
C ALA A 64 -2.24 6.73 -8.62
N ILE A 65 -3.48 6.24 -8.50
CA ILE A 65 -3.90 5.34 -7.42
C ILE A 65 -4.45 4.07 -8.07
N TYR A 66 -3.79 2.97 -7.80
CA TYR A 66 -4.16 1.65 -8.27
C TYR A 66 -4.77 0.84 -7.14
N SER A 67 -5.99 0.35 -7.30
CA SER A 67 -6.52 -0.64 -6.35
C SER A 67 -6.02 -2.04 -6.72
N VAL A 68 -5.65 -2.79 -5.67
CA VAL A 68 -5.22 -4.19 -5.77
C VAL A 68 -6.12 -5.03 -4.87
N LEU A 69 -6.74 -6.04 -5.43
CA LEU A 69 -7.58 -6.96 -4.68
C LEU A 69 -6.75 -8.17 -4.31
N VAL A 70 -6.72 -8.51 -3.02
CA VAL A 70 -6.03 -9.68 -2.47
C VAL A 70 -7.01 -10.58 -1.75
N ALA A 71 -6.87 -11.91 -1.94
CA ALA A 71 -7.69 -12.87 -1.22
C ALA A 71 -7.18 -13.05 0.21
N GLY A 72 -8.08 -13.07 1.18
CA GLY A 72 -7.73 -13.38 2.56
C GLY A 72 -6.70 -12.47 3.22
N SER A 73 -6.49 -11.25 2.71
CA SER A 73 -5.44 -10.32 3.15
C SER A 73 -4.00 -10.83 2.89
N ASP A 74 -3.84 -11.74 1.93
CA ASP A 74 -2.54 -12.25 1.52
C ASP A 74 -1.83 -11.23 0.61
N MET A 75 -0.87 -10.53 1.19
CA MET A 75 -0.05 -9.53 0.48
C MET A 75 1.05 -10.17 -0.38
N GLU A 76 1.21 -11.49 -0.33
CA GLU A 76 2.16 -12.23 -1.15
C GLU A 76 1.53 -12.78 -2.43
N GLU A 77 0.24 -12.46 -2.67
CA GLU A 77 -0.37 -12.75 -3.96
C GLU A 77 0.44 -12.16 -5.11
N PRO A 78 0.56 -12.88 -6.23
CA PRO A 78 1.45 -12.52 -7.33
C PRO A 78 1.28 -11.09 -7.84
N VAL A 79 0.04 -10.63 -7.99
CA VAL A 79 -0.24 -9.27 -8.49
C VAL A 79 0.15 -8.21 -7.45
N ALA A 80 -0.12 -8.46 -6.16
CA ALA A 80 0.23 -7.54 -5.09
C ALA A 80 1.75 -7.42 -4.93
N ASP A 81 2.47 -8.54 -5.00
CA ASP A 81 3.92 -8.56 -4.91
C ASP A 81 4.58 -7.84 -6.10
N MET A 82 4.10 -8.12 -7.31
CA MET A 82 4.57 -7.51 -8.54
C MET A 82 4.43 -5.99 -8.50
N ILE A 83 3.25 -5.48 -8.12
CA ILE A 83 2.98 -4.03 -8.16
C ILE A 83 3.71 -3.28 -7.06
N ARG A 84 3.94 -3.89 -5.89
CA ARG A 84 4.73 -3.30 -4.79
C ARG A 84 6.16 -2.96 -5.21
N GLY A 85 6.76 -3.77 -6.08
CA GLY A 85 8.11 -3.53 -6.59
C GLY A 85 8.21 -2.41 -7.62
N ILE A 86 7.07 -1.93 -8.14
CA ILE A 86 7.02 -0.93 -9.22
C ILE A 86 6.60 0.44 -8.70
N LEU A 87 5.71 0.49 -7.69
CA LEU A 87 5.10 1.72 -7.20
C LEU A 87 5.92 2.41 -6.09
N ASP A 88 5.72 3.72 -5.93
CA ASP A 88 6.38 4.56 -4.93
C ASP A 88 5.88 4.34 -3.49
N GLY A 89 4.93 3.44 -3.30
CA GLY A 89 4.39 3.09 -2.00
C GLY A 89 3.06 2.36 -2.11
N HIS A 90 2.55 1.92 -0.96
CA HIS A 90 1.27 1.24 -0.88
C HIS A 90 0.55 1.54 0.43
N ILE A 91 -0.77 1.57 0.37
CA ILE A 91 -1.66 1.75 1.51
C ILE A 91 -2.40 0.43 1.71
N ILE A 92 -2.21 -0.20 2.87
CA ILE A 92 -2.88 -1.45 3.22
C ILE A 92 -4.15 -1.14 3.98
N LEU A 93 -5.27 -1.71 3.51
CA LEU A 93 -6.54 -1.69 4.21
C LEU A 93 -6.70 -3.00 4.99
N SER A 94 -6.99 -2.88 6.28
CA SER A 94 -7.15 -4.03 7.17
C SER A 94 -8.63 -4.27 7.50
N ARG A 95 -9.08 -5.50 7.23
CA ARG A 95 -10.41 -5.94 7.61
C ARG A 95 -10.64 -5.89 9.12
N GLU A 96 -9.63 -6.30 9.91
CA GLU A 96 -9.71 -6.26 11.38
C GLU A 96 -9.90 -4.85 11.92
N ILE A 97 -9.26 -3.84 11.29
CA ILE A 97 -9.44 -2.43 11.65
C ILE A 97 -10.86 -1.97 11.35
N ALA A 98 -11.41 -2.37 10.19
CA ALA A 98 -12.78 -2.06 9.80
C ALA A 98 -13.81 -2.70 10.76
N GLU A 99 -13.61 -3.97 11.13
CA GLU A 99 -14.48 -4.71 12.05
C GLU A 99 -14.52 -4.09 13.46
N ARG A 100 -13.45 -3.36 13.84
CA ARG A 100 -13.40 -2.55 15.07
C ARG A 100 -14.08 -1.16 14.93
N GLY A 101 -14.69 -0.88 13.78
CA GLY A 101 -15.39 0.38 13.50
C GLY A 101 -14.48 1.58 13.22
N ARG A 102 -13.18 1.39 13.02
CA ARG A 102 -12.23 2.47 12.68
C ARG A 102 -12.15 2.66 11.17
N TYR A 103 -12.52 3.85 10.70
CA TYR A 103 -12.44 4.23 9.31
C TYR A 103 -11.71 5.57 9.12
N PRO A 104 -10.89 5.73 8.05
CA PRO A 104 -10.55 4.70 7.07
C PRO A 104 -9.76 3.54 7.72
N ALA A 105 -10.00 2.31 7.23
CA ALA A 105 -9.43 1.08 7.79
C ALA A 105 -7.96 0.87 7.38
N ILE A 106 -7.15 1.92 7.45
CA ILE A 106 -5.75 1.92 7.03
C ILE A 106 -4.88 1.31 8.13
N ASP A 107 -4.08 0.32 7.74
CA ASP A 107 -2.99 -0.22 8.54
C ASP A 107 -1.72 0.61 8.28
N ILE A 108 -1.46 1.55 9.18
CA ILE A 108 -0.35 2.51 9.06
C ILE A 108 1.01 1.81 9.19
N LEU A 109 1.10 0.77 10.02
CA LEU A 109 2.37 0.07 10.26
C LEU A 109 2.81 -0.75 9.06
N ARG A 110 1.86 -1.35 8.34
CA ARG A 110 2.11 -2.15 7.15
C ARG A 110 2.12 -1.33 5.86
N SER A 111 1.63 -0.09 5.89
CA SER A 111 1.67 0.83 4.75
C SER A 111 3.04 1.46 4.61
N VAL A 112 3.50 1.65 3.36
CA VAL A 112 4.84 2.15 3.05
C VAL A 112 4.77 3.30 2.05
N SER A 113 5.61 4.31 2.24
CA SER A 113 5.91 5.35 1.26
C SER A 113 7.41 5.39 1.00
N HIS A 114 7.83 5.21 -0.24
CA HIS A 114 9.23 5.32 -0.65
C HIS A 114 9.66 6.80 -0.81
N SER A 115 8.69 7.71 -0.89
CA SER A 115 8.97 9.15 -0.95
C SER A 115 9.39 9.74 0.40
N LEU A 116 9.16 9.03 1.50
CA LEU A 116 9.67 9.42 2.82
C LEU A 116 11.16 9.04 2.97
N PRO A 117 11.96 9.85 3.68
CA PRO A 117 11.60 11.08 4.43
C PRO A 117 11.51 12.37 3.59
N HIS A 118 11.89 12.31 2.31
CA HIS A 118 12.09 13.51 1.47
C HIS A 118 10.80 14.29 1.16
N ALA A 119 9.64 13.60 1.17
CA ALA A 119 8.34 14.22 0.91
C ALA A 119 7.73 14.94 2.13
N ALA A 120 8.42 14.95 3.27
CA ALA A 120 7.96 15.58 4.50
C ALA A 120 9.07 16.50 5.05
N SER A 121 8.68 17.52 5.81
CA SER A 121 9.63 18.36 6.57
C SER A 121 10.27 17.57 7.71
N ASP A 122 11.36 18.10 8.29
CA ASP A 122 12.05 17.45 9.41
C ASP A 122 11.13 17.27 10.62
N ASP A 123 10.31 18.29 10.94
CA ASP A 123 9.35 18.22 12.04
C ASP A 123 8.26 17.15 11.79
N GLU A 124 7.73 17.09 10.58
CA GLU A 124 6.76 16.06 10.19
C GLU A 124 7.37 14.65 10.24
N ASN A 125 8.62 14.49 9.81
CA ASN A 125 9.34 13.22 9.88
C ASN A 125 9.51 12.75 11.33
N VAL A 126 9.76 13.67 12.28
CA VAL A 126 9.78 13.34 13.71
C VAL A 126 8.41 12.86 14.18
N LEU A 127 7.35 13.59 13.86
CA LEU A 127 5.97 13.21 14.23
C LEU A 127 5.55 11.86 13.63
N ILE A 128 5.84 11.63 12.36
CA ILE A 128 5.55 10.35 11.67
C ILE A 128 6.24 9.19 12.38
N ARG A 129 7.52 9.34 12.70
CA ARG A 129 8.30 8.31 13.41
C ARG A 129 7.74 8.02 14.79
N ASP A 130 7.42 9.06 15.55
CA ASP A 130 6.90 8.93 16.90
C ASP A 130 5.50 8.30 16.90
N ALA A 131 4.63 8.70 15.99
CA ALA A 131 3.30 8.10 15.80
C ALA A 131 3.40 6.60 15.45
N ARG A 132 4.27 6.23 14.50
CA ARG A 132 4.49 4.81 14.15
C ARG A 132 5.03 4.02 15.33
N ARG A 133 5.95 4.59 16.11
CA ARG A 133 6.49 3.95 17.32
C ARG A 133 5.40 3.70 18.36
N MET A 134 4.54 4.68 18.60
CA MET A 134 3.43 4.55 19.56
C MET A 134 2.43 3.47 19.10
N LEU A 135 2.10 3.44 17.82
CA LEU A 135 1.22 2.41 17.25
C LEU A 135 1.82 1.01 17.38
N ALA A 136 3.12 0.85 17.10
CA ALA A 136 3.82 -0.44 17.24
C ALA A 136 3.81 -0.92 18.69
N LEU A 137 4.10 -0.04 19.65
CA LEU A 137 4.02 -0.36 21.08
C LEU A 137 2.60 -0.74 21.51
N TYR A 138 1.59 -0.03 21.00
CA TYR A 138 0.19 -0.36 21.27
C TYR A 138 -0.18 -1.75 20.75
N GLU A 139 0.24 -2.11 19.54
CA GLU A 139 -0.02 -3.44 18.98
C GLU A 139 0.66 -4.54 19.78
N GLU A 140 1.88 -4.31 20.25
CA GLU A 140 2.62 -5.26 21.08
C GLU A 140 1.92 -5.52 22.43
N VAL A 141 1.41 -4.47 23.08
CA VAL A 141 0.80 -4.60 24.41
C VAL A 141 -0.70 -4.89 24.37
N SER A 142 -1.37 -4.64 23.25
CA SER A 142 -2.82 -4.80 23.10
C SER A 142 -3.35 -6.21 23.46
N PRO A 143 -2.69 -7.33 23.08
CA PRO A 143 -3.10 -8.67 23.50
C PRO A 143 -3.03 -8.86 25.01
N MET A 144 -2.01 -8.32 25.67
CA MET A 144 -1.83 -8.40 27.14
C MET A 144 -2.88 -7.58 27.88
N LEU A 145 -3.22 -6.40 27.34
CA LEU A 145 -4.29 -5.55 27.89
C LEU A 145 -5.64 -6.27 27.80
N ARG A 146 -5.96 -6.91 26.68
CA ARG A 146 -7.21 -7.67 26.49
C ARG A 146 -7.29 -8.91 27.38
N ALA A 147 -6.16 -9.56 27.61
CA ALA A 147 -6.09 -10.72 28.51
C ALA A 147 -6.04 -10.32 30.00
N ASN A 148 -6.12 -9.04 30.33
CA ASN A 148 -5.99 -8.49 31.69
C ASN A 148 -4.69 -8.92 32.40
N LEU A 149 -3.64 -9.20 31.61
CA LEU A 149 -2.34 -9.65 32.11
C LEU A 149 -1.37 -8.49 32.37
N TYR A 150 -1.81 -7.26 32.09
CA TYR A 150 -1.01 -6.07 32.28
C TYR A 150 -1.14 -5.59 33.74
N GLY A 151 -0.17 -5.92 34.58
CA GLY A 151 -0.16 -5.49 35.98
C GLY A 151 0.03 -3.98 36.12
N SER A 152 -0.50 -3.40 37.22
CA SER A 152 -0.41 -1.98 37.58
C SER A 152 1.00 -1.55 38.03
N GLY A 153 2.05 -1.87 37.22
CA GLY A 153 3.44 -1.48 37.50
C GLY A 153 3.73 -0.02 37.07
N PRO A 154 4.82 0.58 37.56
CA PRO A 154 5.16 1.98 37.31
C PRO A 154 5.36 2.38 35.85
N ARG A 155 5.52 1.43 34.92
CA ARG A 155 5.58 1.67 33.46
C ARG A 155 4.22 1.88 32.80
N ASN A 156 3.11 1.59 33.50
CA ASN A 156 1.74 1.69 32.95
C ASN A 156 1.12 3.08 33.05
N ARG A 157 1.72 4.00 33.80
CA ARG A 157 1.14 5.34 34.00
C ARG A 157 1.16 6.21 32.75
N THR A 158 1.97 5.87 31.74
CA THR A 158 2.12 6.70 30.53
C THR A 158 1.07 6.39 29.46
N ILE A 159 0.35 5.26 29.56
CA ILE A 159 -0.63 4.83 28.53
C ILE A 159 -2.07 5.09 28.96
N SER A 160 -2.35 5.26 30.27
CA SER A 160 -3.71 5.48 30.77
C SER A 160 -4.10 6.96 30.92
N GLY A 161 -3.31 7.89 30.42
CA GLY A 161 -3.49 9.34 30.53
C GLY A 161 -3.69 10.07 29.19
N ALA A 162 -4.19 9.36 28.13
CA ALA A 162 -4.54 9.99 26.86
C ALA A 162 -6.00 9.69 26.52
#